data_84eb15f187d723b7647581c26c2ddda9
#
_entry.id   84eb15f187d723b7647581c26c2ddda9
#
_cell.length_a   1.000
_cell.length_b   1.000
_cell.length_c   1.000
_cell.angle_alpha   90.00
_cell.angle_beta   90.00
_cell.angle_gamma   90.00
#
_symmetry.space_group_name_H-M   'P 1'
#
loop_
_entity.id
_entity.type
_entity.pdbx_description
1 polymer ?
#
loop_
_entity_poly.entity_id
_entity_poly.type
_entity_poly.pdbx_seq_one_letter_code
_entity_poly.pdbx_strand_id
1 'polypeptide(L)'
;LMTAQSYAAFRVANIRNVVIDLATDGIQPIEAEKFTALGANMDIMLIDAAAVKNIKPLYAEDSGMFDSCKAWQNGQVYLEMAYNAYYTNYEIALANAWFAAKCAYPDQFADIDMTEKLNEITGAFLGKGIAEDIYRMPNSFGGYQQVDTAAFFR
;
A
#
# COMPACT_ATOMS: atom_id res chain seq x y z
N LEU A 1 0.26 -11.77 8.99
CA LEU A 1 0.06 -10.81 7.89
C LEU A 1 -1.25 -11.06 7.18
N MET A 2 -1.78 -10.03 6.54
CA MET A 2 -2.97 -10.12 5.68
C MET A 2 -2.59 -9.63 4.29
N THR A 3 -3.19 -10.22 3.26
CA THR A 3 -3.00 -9.82 1.85
C THR A 3 -4.32 -9.91 1.09
N ALA A 4 -4.39 -9.28 -0.07
CA ALA A 4 -5.56 -9.28 -0.95
C ALA A 4 -5.18 -9.83 -2.32
N GLN A 5 -5.75 -10.98 -2.70
CA GLN A 5 -5.56 -11.58 -4.02
C GLN A 5 -6.13 -10.68 -5.13
N SER A 6 -7.33 -10.17 -4.93
CA SER A 6 -8.05 -9.34 -5.90
C SER A 6 -8.04 -7.85 -5.50
N TYR A 7 -6.85 -7.25 -5.42
CA TYR A 7 -6.75 -5.83 -5.14
C TYR A 7 -7.09 -5.01 -6.38
N ALA A 8 -8.19 -4.26 -6.33
CA ALA A 8 -8.73 -3.53 -7.48
C ALA A 8 -7.74 -2.52 -8.09
N ALA A 9 -6.94 -1.85 -7.25
CA ALA A 9 -5.92 -0.91 -7.70
C ALA A 9 -4.91 -1.57 -8.64
N PHE A 10 -4.44 -2.78 -8.33
CA PHE A 10 -3.49 -3.51 -9.17
C PHE A 10 -4.10 -3.90 -10.51
N ARG A 11 -5.35 -4.35 -10.49
CA ARG A 11 -6.05 -4.72 -11.73
C ARG A 11 -6.24 -3.53 -12.66
N VAL A 12 -6.66 -2.38 -12.13
CA VAL A 12 -6.87 -1.16 -12.91
C VAL A 12 -5.56 -0.63 -13.49
N ALA A 13 -4.48 -0.67 -12.71
CA ALA A 13 -3.16 -0.23 -13.11
C ALA A 13 -2.36 -1.28 -13.90
N ASN A 14 -2.96 -2.44 -14.24
CA ASN A 14 -2.29 -3.56 -14.90
C ASN A 14 -1.01 -4.02 -14.19
N ILE A 15 -1.06 -4.08 -12.85
CA ILE A 15 0.03 -4.53 -12.00
C ILE A 15 -0.18 -6.02 -11.68
N ARG A 16 0.86 -6.82 -11.84
CA ARG A 16 0.82 -8.23 -11.45
C ARG A 16 0.85 -8.36 -9.93
N ASN A 17 -0.20 -8.93 -9.37
CA ASN A 17 -0.23 -9.28 -7.96
C ASN A 17 0.45 -10.63 -7.73
N VAL A 18 1.51 -10.68 -6.91
CA VAL A 18 2.26 -11.93 -6.64
C VAL A 18 1.45 -12.96 -5.84
N VAL A 19 0.34 -12.54 -5.22
CA VAL A 19 -0.56 -13.42 -4.46
C VAL A 19 -1.80 -13.84 -5.26
N ILE A 20 -1.81 -13.64 -6.59
CA ILE A 20 -2.97 -13.94 -7.44
C ILE A 20 -3.40 -15.42 -7.38
N ASP A 21 -2.47 -16.31 -7.12
CA ASP A 21 -2.71 -17.77 -7.07
C ASP A 21 -3.09 -18.27 -5.66
N LEU A 22 -3.34 -17.39 -4.70
CA LEU A 22 -3.88 -17.78 -3.40
C LEU A 22 -5.33 -18.27 -3.56
N ALA A 23 -5.70 -19.26 -2.75
CA ALA A 23 -6.91 -20.06 -2.97
C ALA A 23 -8.23 -19.34 -2.73
N THR A 24 -8.23 -18.16 -2.09
CA THR A 24 -9.46 -17.45 -1.70
C THR A 24 -9.45 -16.01 -2.15
N ASP A 25 -10.61 -15.54 -2.61
CA ASP A 25 -10.83 -14.12 -2.91
C ASP A 25 -10.88 -13.26 -1.64
N GLY A 26 -10.54 -11.99 -1.80
CA GLY A 26 -10.61 -10.98 -0.75
C GLY A 26 -9.38 -10.92 0.14
N ILE A 27 -9.53 -10.28 1.29
CA ILE A 27 -8.47 -10.12 2.29
C ILE A 27 -8.35 -11.40 3.10
N GLN A 28 -7.17 -11.99 3.12
CA GLN A 28 -6.91 -13.26 3.79
C GLN A 28 -5.55 -13.26 4.51
N PRO A 29 -5.38 -14.10 5.54
CA PRO A 29 -4.09 -14.28 6.17
C PRO A 29 -3.09 -14.92 5.21
N ILE A 30 -1.83 -14.56 5.36
CA ILE A 30 -0.72 -15.21 4.69
C ILE A 30 0.30 -15.67 5.74
N GLU A 31 0.67 -16.93 5.68
CA GLU A 31 1.66 -17.51 6.57
C GLU A 31 3.05 -16.96 6.25
N ALA A 32 3.90 -16.85 7.28
CA ALA A 32 5.25 -16.28 7.17
C ALA A 32 6.10 -16.98 6.11
N GLU A 33 6.08 -18.31 6.06
CA GLU A 33 6.80 -19.10 5.06
C GLU A 33 6.34 -18.79 3.62
N LYS A 34 5.03 -18.65 3.43
CA LYS A 34 4.45 -18.29 2.12
C LYS A 34 4.81 -16.88 1.73
N PHE A 35 4.76 -15.94 2.67
CA PHE A 35 5.20 -14.56 2.44
C PHE A 35 6.66 -14.51 2.03
N THR A 36 7.55 -15.20 2.75
CA THR A 36 8.98 -15.29 2.43
C THR A 36 9.21 -15.87 1.04
N ALA A 37 8.52 -16.96 0.69
CA ALA A 37 8.64 -17.58 -0.63
C ALA A 37 8.19 -16.65 -1.78
N LEU A 38 7.14 -15.86 -1.57
CA LEU A 38 6.67 -14.87 -2.54
C LEU A 38 7.56 -13.62 -2.58
N GLY A 39 8.18 -13.28 -1.45
CA GLY A 39 9.00 -12.08 -1.27
C GLY A 39 10.13 -11.93 -2.28
N ALA A 40 10.72 -13.05 -2.71
CA ALA A 40 11.77 -13.06 -3.73
C ALA A 40 11.31 -12.50 -5.10
N ASN A 41 10.01 -12.51 -5.37
CA ASN A 41 9.39 -12.04 -6.62
C ASN A 41 8.60 -10.73 -6.44
N MET A 42 8.65 -10.11 -5.27
CA MET A 42 8.02 -8.81 -5.01
C MET A 42 8.95 -7.68 -5.42
N ASP A 43 8.68 -7.04 -6.54
CA ASP A 43 9.44 -5.84 -6.96
C ASP A 43 9.04 -4.61 -6.15
N ILE A 44 7.76 -4.53 -5.76
CA ILE A 44 7.17 -3.41 -5.00
C ILE A 44 6.26 -3.99 -3.93
N MET A 45 6.24 -3.36 -2.76
CA MET A 45 5.31 -3.66 -1.67
C MET A 45 4.49 -2.41 -1.33
N LEU A 46 3.17 -2.51 -1.43
CA LEU A 46 2.25 -1.50 -0.90
C LEU A 46 1.73 -1.95 0.47
N ILE A 47 1.83 -1.07 1.44
CA ILE A 47 1.37 -1.30 2.81
C ILE A 47 0.21 -0.35 3.10
N ASP A 48 -0.96 -0.93 3.44
CA ASP A 48 -2.09 -0.17 3.94
C ASP A 48 -1.73 0.47 5.29
N ALA A 49 -1.98 1.77 5.43
CA ALA A 49 -1.67 2.52 6.64
C ALA A 49 -2.28 1.90 7.91
N ALA A 50 -3.47 1.28 7.82
CA ALA A 50 -4.08 0.57 8.95
C ALA A 50 -3.31 -0.70 9.36
N ALA A 51 -2.50 -1.28 8.46
CA ALA A 51 -1.71 -2.47 8.74
C ALA A 51 -0.43 -2.17 9.53
N VAL A 52 0.05 -0.94 9.54
CA VAL A 52 1.32 -0.55 10.17
C VAL A 52 1.39 -0.98 11.63
N LYS A 53 0.29 -0.79 12.38
CA LYS A 53 0.20 -1.21 13.80
C LYS A 53 0.41 -2.72 14.03
N ASN A 54 0.14 -3.54 13.01
CA ASN A 54 0.32 -4.99 13.06
C ASN A 54 1.69 -5.40 12.52
N ILE A 55 2.23 -4.66 11.56
CA ILE A 55 3.54 -4.96 10.93
C ILE A 55 4.69 -4.59 11.86
N LYS A 56 4.61 -3.45 12.56
CA LYS A 56 5.68 -3.02 13.49
C LYS A 56 6.05 -4.07 14.53
N PRO A 57 5.11 -4.66 15.29
CA PRO A 57 5.44 -5.73 16.23
C PRO A 57 6.05 -6.96 15.57
N LEU A 58 5.52 -7.37 14.40
CA LEU A 58 6.05 -8.52 13.64
C LEU A 58 7.49 -8.26 13.17
N TYR A 59 7.76 -7.06 12.66
CA TYR A 59 9.11 -6.68 12.25
C TYR A 59 10.09 -6.65 13.44
N ALA A 60 9.63 -6.18 14.60
CA ALA A 60 10.46 -6.17 15.82
C ALA A 60 10.73 -7.58 16.35
N GLU A 61 9.82 -8.52 16.17
CA GLU A 61 9.97 -9.92 16.58
C GLU A 61 10.87 -10.70 15.63
N ASP A 62 10.63 -10.60 14.32
CA ASP A 62 11.42 -11.25 13.27
C ASP A 62 11.52 -10.37 12.02
N SER A 63 12.57 -9.56 11.93
CA SER A 63 12.82 -8.75 10.73
C SER A 63 13.22 -9.59 9.52
N GLY A 64 13.77 -10.79 9.73
CA GLY A 64 14.32 -11.63 8.66
C GLY A 64 13.30 -11.98 7.59
N MET A 65 12.03 -12.15 7.96
CA MET A 65 10.94 -12.39 7.04
C MET A 65 10.77 -11.22 6.03
N PHE A 66 10.87 -9.98 6.52
CA PHE A 66 10.77 -8.78 5.68
C PHE A 66 12.08 -8.49 4.95
N ASP A 67 13.21 -8.62 5.65
CA ASP A 67 14.54 -8.35 5.10
C ASP A 67 14.91 -9.31 3.95
N SER A 68 14.27 -10.48 3.87
CA SER A 68 14.40 -11.40 2.74
C SER A 68 13.57 -11.01 1.51
N CYS A 69 12.63 -10.07 1.65
CA CYS A 69 11.79 -9.62 0.55
C CYS A 69 12.55 -8.66 -0.38
N LYS A 70 12.52 -8.92 -1.69
CA LYS A 70 13.18 -8.11 -2.72
C LYS A 70 12.78 -6.63 -2.67
N ALA A 71 11.48 -6.35 -2.53
CA ALA A 71 10.99 -4.98 -2.42
C ALA A 71 11.57 -4.27 -1.20
N TRP A 72 11.69 -4.97 -0.08
CA TRP A 72 12.26 -4.42 1.15
C TRP A 72 13.75 -4.14 1.01
N GLN A 73 14.52 -5.08 0.46
CA GLN A 73 15.94 -4.93 0.19
C GLN A 73 16.27 -3.76 -0.73
N ASN A 74 15.41 -3.52 -1.71
CA ASN A 74 15.59 -2.46 -2.71
C ASN A 74 14.94 -1.13 -2.29
N GLY A 75 14.36 -1.04 -1.09
CA GLY A 75 13.66 0.16 -0.62
C GLY A 75 12.38 0.47 -1.41
N GLN A 76 11.82 -0.52 -2.12
CA GLN A 76 10.59 -0.36 -2.91
C GLN A 76 9.34 -0.68 -2.08
N VAL A 77 9.27 -0.07 -0.90
CA VAL A 77 8.17 -0.21 0.06
C VAL A 77 7.46 1.13 0.19
N TYR A 78 6.16 1.12 0.01
CA TYR A 78 5.34 2.31 -0.05
C TYR A 78 4.14 2.19 0.89
N LEU A 79 3.74 3.31 1.48
CA LEU A 79 2.57 3.42 2.32
C LEU A 79 1.42 4.02 1.52
N GLU A 80 0.30 3.30 1.48
CA GLU A 80 -0.96 3.79 0.90
C GLU A 80 -2.01 4.03 1.98
N MET A 81 -3.05 4.77 1.65
CA MET A 81 -4.08 5.12 2.61
C MET A 81 -5.07 3.98 2.84
N ALA A 82 -5.47 3.82 4.10
CA ALA A 82 -6.54 2.91 4.46
C ALA A 82 -7.87 3.36 3.85
N TYR A 83 -8.52 2.46 3.11
CA TYR A 83 -9.76 2.79 2.39
C TYR A 83 -10.94 1.92 2.82
N ASN A 84 -10.70 0.88 3.60
CA ASN A 84 -11.72 -0.11 3.95
C ASN A 84 -11.72 -0.35 5.47
N ALA A 85 -12.82 0.05 6.12
CA ALA A 85 -13.06 -0.22 7.54
C ALA A 85 -14.41 -0.93 7.70
N TYR A 86 -15.49 -0.21 8.05
CA TYR A 86 -16.87 -0.74 8.01
C TYR A 86 -17.46 -0.63 6.60
N TYR A 87 -17.08 0.39 5.87
CA TYR A 87 -17.47 0.67 4.48
C TYR A 87 -16.25 1.03 3.65
N THR A 88 -16.36 0.85 2.35
CA THR A 88 -15.31 1.24 1.41
C THR A 88 -15.40 2.73 1.11
N ASN A 89 -14.30 3.44 1.32
CA ASN A 89 -14.10 4.81 0.88
C ASN A 89 -13.62 4.78 -0.58
N TYR A 90 -14.55 4.93 -1.52
CA TYR A 90 -14.25 4.77 -2.95
C TYR A 90 -13.30 5.84 -3.48
N GLU A 91 -13.37 7.06 -2.95
CA GLU A 91 -12.44 8.14 -3.28
C GLU A 91 -11.01 7.79 -2.89
N ILE A 92 -10.81 7.17 -1.72
CA ILE A 92 -9.49 6.71 -1.29
C ILE A 92 -9.03 5.49 -2.09
N ALA A 93 -9.94 4.55 -2.39
CA ALA A 93 -9.62 3.40 -3.23
C ALA A 93 -9.17 3.83 -4.64
N LEU A 94 -9.78 4.87 -5.21
CA LEU A 94 -9.38 5.44 -6.49
C LEU A 94 -8.02 6.14 -6.39
N ALA A 95 -7.77 6.90 -5.32
CA ALA A 95 -6.47 7.52 -5.09
C ALA A 95 -5.36 6.47 -4.90
N ASN A 96 -5.63 5.37 -4.18
CA ASN A 96 -4.71 4.24 -4.05
C ASN A 96 -4.37 3.62 -5.42
N ALA A 97 -5.33 3.56 -6.36
CA ALA A 97 -5.06 3.07 -7.71
C ALA A 97 -4.09 3.98 -8.49
N TRP A 98 -4.22 5.30 -8.36
CA TRP A 98 -3.26 6.27 -8.90
C TRP A 98 -1.89 6.12 -8.26
N PHE A 99 -1.84 5.96 -6.94
CA PHE A 99 -0.58 5.77 -6.22
C PHE A 99 0.12 4.47 -6.61
N ALA A 100 -0.61 3.36 -6.68
CA ALA A 100 -0.08 2.08 -7.13
C ALA A 100 0.51 2.18 -8.55
N ALA A 101 -0.20 2.86 -9.47
CA ALA A 101 0.30 3.12 -10.81
C ALA A 101 1.59 3.96 -10.80
N LYS A 102 1.65 5.01 -9.98
CA LYS A 102 2.85 5.84 -9.83
C LYS A 102 4.04 5.05 -9.29
N CYS A 103 3.81 4.15 -8.33
CA CYS A 103 4.86 3.28 -7.79
C CYS A 103 5.38 2.28 -8.83
N ALA A 104 4.47 1.71 -9.63
CA ALA A 104 4.82 0.67 -10.61
C ALA A 104 5.40 1.24 -11.92
N TYR A 105 4.99 2.44 -12.30
CA TYR A 105 5.36 3.09 -13.56
C TYR A 105 5.82 4.54 -13.33
N PRO A 106 6.90 4.75 -12.54
CA PRO A 106 7.28 6.10 -12.08
C PRO A 106 7.54 7.08 -13.22
N ASP A 107 8.10 6.64 -14.34
CA ASP A 107 8.37 7.52 -15.49
C ASP A 107 7.08 7.99 -16.17
N GLN A 108 6.04 7.14 -16.21
CA GLN A 108 4.76 7.46 -16.86
C GLN A 108 3.87 8.34 -15.99
N PHE A 109 4.10 8.35 -14.68
CA PHE A 109 3.35 9.10 -13.68
C PHE A 109 4.22 10.12 -12.94
N ALA A 110 5.32 10.56 -13.55
CA ALA A 110 6.28 11.48 -12.94
C ALA A 110 5.65 12.85 -12.59
N ASP A 111 4.70 13.29 -13.40
CA ASP A 111 3.96 14.55 -13.24
C ASP A 111 2.82 14.49 -12.22
N ILE A 112 2.50 13.32 -11.69
CA ILE A 112 1.41 13.17 -10.73
C ILE A 112 1.88 13.52 -9.30
N ASP A 113 1.36 14.61 -8.75
CA ASP A 113 1.40 14.87 -7.32
C ASP A 113 0.21 14.20 -6.62
N MET A 114 0.49 13.36 -5.62
CA MET A 114 -0.57 12.59 -4.95
C MET A 114 -1.45 13.43 -4.04
N THR A 115 -0.96 14.55 -3.52
CA THR A 115 -1.77 15.48 -2.72
C THR A 115 -2.77 16.20 -3.60
N GLU A 116 -2.30 16.69 -4.76
CA GLU A 116 -3.18 17.31 -5.76
C GLU A 116 -4.18 16.31 -6.31
N LYS A 117 -3.75 15.09 -6.62
CA LYS A 117 -4.61 14.03 -7.14
C LYS A 117 -5.67 13.61 -6.11
N LEU A 118 -5.32 13.47 -4.85
CA LEU A 118 -6.30 13.18 -3.79
C LEU A 118 -7.29 14.33 -3.60
N ASN A 119 -6.84 15.59 -3.68
CA ASN A 119 -7.73 16.75 -3.62
C ASN A 119 -8.67 16.83 -4.83
N GLU A 120 -8.18 16.51 -6.04
CA GLU A 120 -9.03 16.40 -7.25
C GLU A 120 -10.13 15.37 -7.06
N ILE A 121 -9.76 14.15 -6.63
CA ILE A 121 -10.70 13.04 -6.43
C ILE A 121 -11.71 13.40 -5.33
N THR A 122 -11.24 13.81 -4.15
CA THR A 122 -12.13 14.15 -3.04
C THR A 122 -12.97 15.38 -3.35
N GLY A 123 -12.46 16.32 -4.12
CA GLY A 123 -13.24 17.44 -4.66
C GLY A 123 -14.43 16.98 -5.52
N ALA A 124 -14.20 16.00 -6.38
CA ALA A 124 -15.25 15.45 -7.23
C ALA A 124 -16.30 14.63 -6.43
N PHE A 125 -15.87 13.84 -5.43
CA PHE A 125 -16.77 12.99 -4.64
C PHE A 125 -17.47 13.73 -3.50
N LEU A 126 -16.74 14.63 -2.81
CA LEU A 126 -17.17 15.25 -1.56
C LEU A 126 -17.42 16.76 -1.66
N GLY A 127 -17.16 17.34 -2.83
CA GLY A 127 -17.29 18.78 -3.07
C GLY A 127 -16.15 19.64 -2.53
N LYS A 128 -15.12 19.02 -1.93
CA LYS A 128 -13.90 19.71 -1.44
C LYS A 128 -12.70 18.78 -1.40
N GLY A 129 -11.50 19.32 -1.60
CA GLY A 129 -10.26 18.62 -1.34
C GLY A 129 -10.02 18.45 0.17
N ILE A 130 -9.61 17.26 0.61
CA ILE A 130 -9.36 16.93 2.02
C ILE A 130 -8.04 16.20 2.25
N ALA A 131 -7.11 16.24 1.29
CA ALA A 131 -5.83 15.53 1.40
C ALA A 131 -5.06 15.90 2.66
N GLU A 132 -4.92 17.19 2.94
CA GLU A 132 -4.24 17.71 4.12
C GLU A 132 -4.90 17.24 5.43
N ASP A 133 -6.23 17.19 5.47
CA ASP A 133 -6.96 16.73 6.65
C ASP A 133 -6.71 15.23 6.89
N ILE A 134 -6.71 14.42 5.82
CA ILE A 134 -6.39 13.00 5.89
C ILE A 134 -4.93 12.78 6.35
N TYR A 135 -3.97 13.51 5.79
CA TYR A 135 -2.55 13.31 6.09
C TYR A 135 -2.19 13.70 7.53
N ARG A 136 -2.93 14.62 8.14
CA ARG A 136 -2.76 14.99 9.56
C ARG A 136 -3.31 13.95 10.54
N MET A 137 -4.11 12.98 10.08
CA MET A 137 -4.62 11.94 10.96
C MET A 137 -3.44 11.05 11.45
N PRO A 138 -3.39 10.71 12.75
CA PRO A 138 -2.27 9.92 13.30
C PRO A 138 -2.02 8.60 12.55
N ASN A 139 -3.09 7.97 12.07
CA ASN A 139 -3.02 6.68 11.37
C ASN A 139 -2.69 6.80 9.88
N SER A 140 -2.52 8.00 9.35
CA SER A 140 -2.13 8.23 7.95
C SER A 140 -0.62 8.38 7.77
N PHE A 141 0.13 8.55 8.86
CA PHE A 141 1.60 8.68 8.85
C PHE A 141 2.13 9.73 7.86
N GLY A 142 1.37 10.78 7.60
CA GLY A 142 1.74 11.83 6.66
C GLY A 142 1.29 11.60 5.20
N GLY A 143 0.59 10.51 4.90
CA GLY A 143 0.03 10.28 3.57
C GLY A 143 0.82 9.29 2.70
N TYR A 144 0.56 9.36 1.40
CA TYR A 144 1.23 8.52 0.39
C TYR A 144 2.73 8.77 0.36
N GLN A 145 3.53 7.74 0.57
CA GLN A 145 4.98 7.88 0.60
C GLN A 145 5.73 6.58 0.33
N GLN A 146 6.94 6.70 -0.17
CA GLN A 146 7.95 5.65 -0.05
C GLN A 146 8.52 5.70 1.36
N VAL A 147 8.65 4.57 2.03
CA VAL A 147 9.11 4.51 3.41
C VAL A 147 10.55 4.06 3.50
N ASP A 148 11.34 4.73 4.34
CA ASP A 148 12.59 4.17 4.84
C ASP A 148 12.25 3.07 5.85
N THR A 149 12.33 1.82 5.41
CA THR A 149 11.91 0.65 6.21
C THR A 149 12.67 0.54 7.52
N ALA A 150 13.95 0.89 7.53
CA ALA A 150 14.78 0.84 8.73
C ALA A 150 14.37 1.89 9.77
N ALA A 151 13.97 3.07 9.34
CA ALA A 151 13.51 4.15 10.24
C ALA A 151 12.04 4.01 10.61
N PHE A 152 11.20 3.56 9.67
CA PHE A 152 9.74 3.55 9.83
C PHE A 152 9.23 2.40 10.71
N PHE A 153 9.85 1.21 10.64
CA PHE A 153 9.38 0.01 11.35
C PHE A 153 10.16 -0.33 12.63
N ARG A 154 11.29 0.32 12.88
CA ARG A 154 12.05 0.18 14.14
C ARG A 154 11.47 0.95 15.31
#